data_fb9c6a01ee698d110a906eef814c9b51
#
_entry.id   fb9c6a01ee698d110a906eef814c9b51
#
_cell.length_a   1.000
_cell.length_b   1.000
_cell.length_c   1.000
_cell.angle_alpha   90.00
_cell.angle_beta   90.00
_cell.angle_gamma   90.00
#
_symmetry.space_group_name_H-M   'P 1'
#
loop_
_entity.id
_entity.type
_entity.pdbx_description
1 polymer ?
#
loop_
_entity_poly.entity_id
_entity_poly.type
_entity_poly.pdbx_seq_one_letter_code
_entity_poly.pdbx_strand_id
1 'polypeptide(L)'
;MAVKTPEEMREAVLAIREKMAAAAREAGRDPAEVQLCAACKTRTAETVAASAALPIDVFGENHVQELCANFDAGAYCGKPSHFIGHLQTNKIKKVLGRASLIQSVGSEHLLTAIEKEAAKAGIVQNVLLEVNIGGEESKSGVSPEALWPLLDAAAAQEHIRVKGLMAIPPVNDDDAQNRRYLAAVHDLFVKAGERGYANVEMQTLSMGMSGDYENAIREGATLVRIGTAIYGERDYSKK
;
A
#
# COMPACT_ATOMS: atom_id res chain seq x y z
N MET A 1 -23.65 -6.43 5.63
CA MET A 1 -23.21 -7.86 5.76
C MET A 1 -22.28 -7.99 6.94
N ALA A 2 -22.24 -9.15 7.60
CA ALA A 2 -21.42 -9.36 8.79
C ALA A 2 -19.92 -9.47 8.43
N VAL A 3 -19.04 -9.23 9.41
CA VAL A 3 -17.62 -9.57 9.31
C VAL A 3 -17.51 -11.07 9.08
N LYS A 4 -16.66 -11.50 8.16
CA LYS A 4 -16.42 -12.92 7.86
C LYS A 4 -15.88 -13.66 9.08
N THR A 5 -16.30 -14.91 9.23
CA THR A 5 -15.70 -15.83 10.22
C THR A 5 -14.24 -16.16 9.90
N PRO A 6 -13.45 -16.68 10.83
CA PRO A 6 -12.08 -17.12 10.55
C PRO A 6 -11.97 -18.12 9.40
N GLU A 7 -12.91 -19.07 9.30
CA GLU A 7 -13.01 -20.03 8.18
C GLU A 7 -13.24 -19.33 6.85
N GLU A 8 -14.23 -18.45 6.79
CA GLU A 8 -14.54 -17.67 5.58
C GLU A 8 -13.39 -16.76 5.16
N MET A 9 -12.65 -16.16 6.13
CA MET A 9 -11.43 -15.40 5.85
C MET A 9 -10.35 -16.29 5.26
N ARG A 10 -10.16 -17.50 5.80
CA ARG A 10 -9.18 -18.47 5.31
C ARG A 10 -9.46 -18.87 3.87
N GLU A 11 -10.69 -19.27 3.58
CA GLU A 11 -11.12 -19.64 2.22
C GLU A 11 -10.90 -18.47 1.25
N ALA A 12 -11.27 -17.24 1.66
CA ALA A 12 -11.09 -16.06 0.84
C ALA A 12 -9.61 -15.78 0.55
N VAL A 13 -8.73 -15.85 1.57
CA VAL A 13 -7.29 -15.60 1.39
C VAL A 13 -6.67 -16.67 0.48
N LEU A 14 -7.02 -17.94 0.64
CA LEU A 14 -6.51 -19.02 -0.22
C LEU A 14 -6.94 -18.83 -1.68
N ALA A 15 -8.22 -18.52 -1.93
CA ALA A 15 -8.73 -18.22 -3.26
C ALA A 15 -8.04 -16.98 -3.89
N ILE A 16 -7.81 -15.93 -3.10
CA ILE A 16 -7.06 -14.74 -3.55
C ILE A 16 -5.64 -15.13 -3.94
N ARG A 17 -4.93 -15.90 -3.12
CA ARG A 17 -3.56 -16.35 -3.41
C ARG A 17 -3.47 -17.18 -4.69
N GLU A 18 -4.44 -18.05 -4.92
CA GLU A 18 -4.52 -18.84 -6.16
C GLU A 18 -4.67 -17.94 -7.39
N LYS A 19 -5.57 -16.96 -7.35
CA LYS A 19 -5.75 -16.00 -8.44
C LYS A 19 -4.54 -15.07 -8.62
N MET A 20 -3.92 -14.61 -7.54
CA MET A 20 -2.66 -13.85 -7.61
C MET A 20 -1.57 -14.64 -8.33
N ALA A 21 -1.42 -15.92 -7.95
CA ALA A 21 -0.42 -16.79 -8.57
C ALA A 21 -0.72 -17.07 -10.05
N ALA A 22 -2.00 -17.24 -10.41
CA ALA A 22 -2.41 -17.39 -11.80
C ALA A 22 -2.08 -16.15 -12.62
N ALA A 23 -2.47 -14.96 -12.15
CA ALA A 23 -2.21 -13.69 -12.84
C ALA A 23 -0.69 -13.42 -13.00
N ALA A 24 0.12 -13.75 -12.00
CA ALA A 24 1.59 -13.62 -12.11
C ALA A 24 2.17 -14.54 -13.19
N ARG A 25 1.77 -15.82 -13.21
CA ARG A 25 2.23 -16.78 -14.23
C ARG A 25 1.79 -16.38 -15.64
N GLU A 26 0.56 -15.90 -15.81
CA GLU A 26 0.05 -15.38 -17.10
C GLU A 26 0.91 -14.21 -17.61
N ALA A 27 1.48 -13.41 -16.71
CA ALA A 27 2.39 -12.32 -17.03
C ALA A 27 3.86 -12.78 -17.15
N GLY A 28 4.16 -14.07 -17.05
CA GLY A 28 5.54 -14.59 -17.10
C GLY A 28 6.37 -14.29 -15.86
N ARG A 29 5.72 -13.99 -14.72
CA ARG A 29 6.37 -13.60 -13.46
C ARG A 29 6.31 -14.71 -12.42
N ASP A 30 7.27 -14.69 -11.49
CA ASP A 30 7.20 -15.57 -10.32
C ASP A 30 6.10 -15.08 -9.35
N PRO A 31 5.11 -15.93 -8.97
CA PRO A 31 4.12 -15.59 -7.95
C PRO A 31 4.73 -15.12 -6.60
N ALA A 32 5.94 -15.56 -6.26
CA ALA A 32 6.62 -15.15 -5.03
C ALA A 32 7.02 -13.65 -5.01
N GLU A 33 7.05 -12.99 -6.17
CA GLU A 33 7.33 -11.56 -6.27
C GLU A 33 6.16 -10.68 -5.80
N VAL A 34 4.96 -11.26 -5.65
CA VAL A 34 3.74 -10.49 -5.36
C VAL A 34 3.27 -10.69 -3.93
N GLN A 35 3.29 -9.63 -3.15
CA GLN A 35 2.84 -9.61 -1.77
C GLN A 35 1.34 -9.28 -1.65
N LEU A 36 0.68 -9.94 -0.71
CA LEU A 36 -0.69 -9.65 -0.30
C LEU A 36 -0.68 -8.76 0.94
N CYS A 37 -1.13 -7.52 0.77
CA CYS A 37 -1.44 -6.62 1.87
C CYS A 37 -2.91 -6.73 2.24
N ALA A 38 -3.21 -7.21 3.45
CA ALA A 38 -4.57 -7.21 3.99
C ALA A 38 -4.92 -5.82 4.52
N ALA A 39 -5.86 -5.12 3.88
CA ALA A 39 -6.33 -3.80 4.31
C ALA A 39 -7.33 -3.93 5.46
N CYS A 40 -6.85 -3.72 6.70
CA CYS A 40 -7.56 -4.01 7.95
C CYS A 40 -8.53 -2.93 8.41
N LYS A 41 -8.64 -1.84 7.66
CA LYS A 41 -9.50 -0.70 8.04
C LYS A 41 -10.86 -1.13 8.60
N THR A 42 -11.26 -0.54 9.73
CA THR A 42 -12.51 -0.82 10.47
C THR A 42 -12.58 -2.22 11.10
N ARG A 43 -11.46 -2.93 11.23
CA ARG A 43 -11.42 -4.25 11.88
C ARG A 43 -10.85 -4.14 13.29
N THR A 44 -11.39 -4.97 14.20
CA THR A 44 -10.91 -5.03 15.57
C THR A 44 -9.57 -5.78 15.63
N ALA A 45 -8.80 -5.55 16.69
CA ALA A 45 -7.52 -6.22 16.91
C ALA A 45 -7.66 -7.76 16.93
N GLU A 46 -8.77 -8.28 17.47
CA GLU A 46 -9.07 -9.71 17.48
C GLU A 46 -9.26 -10.26 16.06
N THR A 47 -9.97 -9.51 15.19
CA THR A 47 -10.18 -9.91 13.79
C THR A 47 -8.85 -9.90 13.03
N VAL A 48 -8.02 -8.89 13.24
CA VAL A 48 -6.69 -8.78 12.61
C VAL A 48 -5.80 -9.92 13.08
N ALA A 49 -5.73 -10.19 14.39
CA ALA A 49 -4.94 -11.28 14.96
C ALA A 49 -5.39 -12.65 14.45
N ALA A 50 -6.70 -12.89 14.34
CA ALA A 50 -7.24 -14.13 13.77
C ALA A 50 -6.78 -14.34 12.31
N SER A 51 -6.66 -13.26 11.54
CA SER A 51 -6.19 -13.34 10.16
C SER A 51 -4.66 -13.46 10.03
N ALA A 52 -3.89 -13.19 11.08
CA ALA A 52 -2.43 -13.22 11.02
C ALA A 52 -1.83 -14.62 10.81
N ALA A 53 -2.56 -15.68 11.14
CA ALA A 53 -2.17 -17.06 10.83
C ALA A 53 -2.34 -17.45 9.35
N LEU A 54 -3.05 -16.61 8.57
CA LEU A 54 -3.31 -16.86 7.15
C LEU A 54 -2.09 -16.42 6.30
N PRO A 55 -1.99 -16.88 5.04
CA PRO A 55 -0.93 -16.50 4.13
C PRO A 55 -1.10 -15.04 3.63
N ILE A 56 -1.05 -14.09 4.55
CA ILE A 56 -1.00 -12.64 4.37
C ILE A 56 0.44 -12.20 4.63
N ASP A 57 1.03 -11.38 3.77
CA ASP A 57 2.42 -10.93 3.92
C ASP A 57 2.51 -9.68 4.81
N VAL A 58 1.55 -8.77 4.66
CA VAL A 58 1.56 -7.44 5.24
C VAL A 58 0.16 -7.03 5.68
N PHE A 59 0.05 -6.26 6.75
CA PHE A 59 -1.19 -5.61 7.16
C PHE A 59 -1.18 -4.13 6.78
N GLY A 60 -2.29 -3.61 6.23
CA GLY A 60 -2.42 -2.23 5.80
C GLY A 60 -3.50 -1.48 6.57
N GLU A 61 -3.15 -0.31 7.13
CA GLU A 61 -4.08 0.54 7.87
C GLU A 61 -4.31 1.88 7.20
N ASN A 62 -5.57 2.31 7.18
CA ASN A 62 -5.95 3.60 6.61
C ASN A 62 -6.01 4.74 7.64
N HIS A 63 -6.18 4.41 8.91
CA HIS A 63 -6.34 5.39 10.00
C HIS A 63 -5.26 5.19 11.06
N VAL A 64 -4.65 6.30 11.49
CA VAL A 64 -3.57 6.27 12.48
C VAL A 64 -4.03 5.67 13.81
N GLN A 65 -5.28 5.88 14.20
CA GLN A 65 -5.86 5.33 15.42
C GLN A 65 -5.92 3.79 15.37
N GLU A 66 -6.33 3.24 14.20
CA GLU A 66 -6.40 1.79 13.96
C GLU A 66 -4.98 1.18 13.96
N LEU A 67 -4.04 1.82 13.26
CA LEU A 67 -2.64 1.40 13.29
C LEU A 67 -2.09 1.33 14.73
N CYS A 68 -2.29 2.38 15.54
CA CYS A 68 -1.82 2.39 16.91
C CYS A 68 -2.49 1.30 17.75
N ALA A 69 -3.82 1.18 17.68
CA ALA A 69 -4.57 0.21 18.47
C ALA A 69 -4.16 -1.24 18.14
N ASN A 70 -4.07 -1.58 16.85
CA ASN A 70 -3.69 -2.91 16.40
C ASN A 70 -2.21 -3.23 16.69
N PHE A 71 -1.33 -2.24 16.53
CA PHE A 71 0.10 -2.40 16.85
C PHE A 71 0.32 -2.61 18.34
N ASP A 72 -0.27 -1.75 19.18
CA ASP A 72 -0.12 -1.80 20.64
C ASP A 72 -0.76 -3.07 21.23
N ALA A 73 -1.80 -3.62 20.59
CA ALA A 73 -2.39 -4.92 20.92
C ALA A 73 -1.60 -6.14 20.38
N GLY A 74 -0.53 -5.95 19.59
CA GLY A 74 0.22 -7.04 18.98
C GLY A 74 -0.56 -7.82 17.91
N ALA A 75 -1.63 -7.22 17.33
CA ALA A 75 -2.57 -7.89 16.45
C ALA A 75 -1.95 -8.38 15.12
N TYR A 76 -0.82 -7.80 14.72
CA TYR A 76 -0.11 -8.24 13.50
C TYR A 76 0.73 -9.51 13.69
N CYS A 77 0.88 -10.00 14.93
CA CYS A 77 1.61 -11.23 15.26
C CYS A 77 3.02 -11.30 14.63
N GLY A 78 3.76 -10.19 14.65
CA GLY A 78 5.11 -10.07 14.11
C GLY A 78 5.20 -9.81 12.60
N LYS A 79 4.09 -9.80 11.87
CA LYS A 79 4.07 -9.41 10.46
C LYS A 79 4.20 -7.89 10.29
N PRO A 80 4.77 -7.40 9.17
CA PRO A 80 4.88 -5.98 8.89
C PRO A 80 3.51 -5.29 8.82
N SER A 81 3.45 -4.06 9.27
CA SER A 81 2.30 -3.18 9.05
C SER A 81 2.69 -1.99 8.19
N HIS A 82 1.84 -1.65 7.23
CA HIS A 82 1.98 -0.49 6.34
C HIS A 82 0.89 0.54 6.64
N PHE A 83 1.23 1.81 6.54
CA PHE A 83 0.23 2.87 6.52
C PHE A 83 -0.13 3.17 5.06
N ILE A 84 -1.40 2.95 4.71
CA ILE A 84 -1.89 3.02 3.32
C ILE A 84 -2.99 4.07 3.11
N GLY A 85 -3.33 4.85 4.16
CA GLY A 85 -4.32 5.91 4.10
C GLY A 85 -3.69 7.31 4.01
N HIS A 86 -4.52 8.35 3.90
CA HIS A 86 -4.05 9.72 3.91
C HIS A 86 -3.41 10.09 5.26
N LEU A 87 -2.14 10.49 5.24
CA LEU A 87 -1.37 10.84 6.44
C LEU A 87 -1.35 12.35 6.66
N GLN A 88 -1.99 12.80 7.73
CA GLN A 88 -1.89 14.19 8.19
C GLN A 88 -0.55 14.42 8.91
N THR A 89 0.10 15.56 8.69
CA THR A 89 1.44 15.86 9.24
C THR A 89 1.48 15.83 10.78
N ASN A 90 0.41 16.24 11.46
CA ASN A 90 0.30 16.21 12.93
C ASN A 90 0.18 14.79 13.52
N LYS A 91 0.03 13.77 12.67
CA LYS A 91 -0.08 12.35 13.09
C LYS A 91 1.19 11.54 12.82
N ILE A 92 2.18 12.09 12.10
CA ILE A 92 3.39 11.37 11.68
C ILE A 92 4.06 10.65 12.85
N LYS A 93 4.27 11.32 13.99
CA LYS A 93 4.92 10.73 15.19
C LYS A 93 4.26 9.42 15.67
N LYS A 94 2.97 9.25 15.43
CA LYS A 94 2.23 8.04 15.83
C LYS A 94 2.42 6.90 14.84
N VAL A 95 2.80 7.21 13.59
CA VAL A 95 3.02 6.22 12.53
C VAL A 95 4.46 5.72 12.52
N LEU A 96 5.43 6.62 12.77
CA LEU A 96 6.84 6.27 12.85
C LEU A 96 7.11 5.18 13.88
N GLY A 97 7.89 4.16 13.49
CA GLY A 97 8.21 3.00 14.33
C GLY A 97 7.08 1.97 14.46
N ARG A 98 5.85 2.28 14.01
CA ARG A 98 4.73 1.34 13.93
C ARG A 98 4.51 0.80 12.52
N ALA A 99 4.53 1.68 11.53
CA ALA A 99 4.46 1.28 10.13
C ALA A 99 5.88 1.08 9.57
N SER A 100 6.14 -0.10 9.04
CA SER A 100 7.41 -0.40 8.34
C SER A 100 7.51 0.32 6.99
N LEU A 101 6.38 0.73 6.41
CA LEU A 101 6.28 1.44 5.15
C LEU A 101 5.07 2.40 5.16
N ILE A 102 5.29 3.66 4.79
CA ILE A 102 4.23 4.65 4.53
C ILE A 102 4.04 4.71 3.02
N GLN A 103 2.86 4.31 2.53
CA GLN A 103 2.60 4.20 1.08
C GLN A 103 2.03 5.46 0.44
N SER A 104 1.63 6.45 1.22
CA SER A 104 0.78 7.58 0.80
C SER A 104 1.50 8.92 0.80
N VAL A 105 2.78 8.95 0.37
CA VAL A 105 3.53 10.21 0.30
C VAL A 105 3.26 10.89 -1.05
N GLY A 106 2.25 11.76 -1.07
CA GLY A 106 1.76 12.44 -2.27
C GLY A 106 2.08 13.95 -2.31
N SER A 107 3.05 14.44 -1.53
CA SER A 107 3.47 15.85 -1.58
C SER A 107 4.82 16.06 -0.93
N GLU A 108 5.56 17.09 -1.39
CA GLU A 108 6.82 17.51 -0.79
C GLU A 108 6.62 17.98 0.66
N HIS A 109 5.50 18.64 0.95
CA HIS A 109 5.16 19.07 2.30
C HIS A 109 5.09 17.89 3.27
N LEU A 110 4.41 16.79 2.89
CA LEU A 110 4.33 15.58 3.71
C LEU A 110 5.69 14.89 3.82
N LEU A 111 6.43 14.80 2.71
CA LEU A 111 7.76 14.22 2.65
C LEU A 111 8.71 14.90 3.64
N THR A 112 8.80 16.24 3.58
CA THR A 112 9.63 17.04 4.48
C THR A 112 9.20 16.91 5.95
N ALA A 113 7.91 16.81 6.21
CA ALA A 113 7.40 16.59 7.55
C ALA A 113 7.77 15.21 8.10
N ILE A 114 7.75 14.16 7.27
CA ILE A 114 8.20 12.80 7.65
C ILE A 114 9.70 12.81 7.92
N GLU A 115 10.51 13.38 7.04
CA GLU A 115 11.96 13.52 7.23
C GLU A 115 12.29 14.16 8.58
N LYS A 116 11.68 15.32 8.87
CA LYS A 116 11.90 16.06 10.12
C LYS A 116 11.57 15.23 11.36
N GLU A 117 10.49 14.48 11.36
CA GLU A 117 10.10 13.67 12.51
C GLU A 117 10.90 12.36 12.58
N ALA A 118 11.32 11.76 11.46
CA ALA A 118 12.20 10.61 11.40
C ALA A 118 13.60 10.96 11.93
N ALA A 119 14.15 12.10 11.53
CA ALA A 119 15.43 12.64 12.04
C ALA A 119 15.40 12.83 13.55
N LYS A 120 14.33 13.42 14.11
CA LYS A 120 14.17 13.58 15.57
C LYS A 120 14.09 12.26 16.31
N ALA A 121 13.51 11.24 15.68
CA ALA A 121 13.39 9.89 16.23
C ALA A 121 14.64 9.03 16.04
N GLY A 122 15.63 9.51 15.25
CA GLY A 122 16.86 8.78 14.93
C GLY A 122 16.61 7.52 14.08
N ILE A 123 15.58 7.53 13.24
CA ILE A 123 15.22 6.39 12.40
C ILE A 123 15.24 6.76 10.92
N VAL A 124 15.34 5.77 10.06
CA VAL A 124 15.10 5.90 8.61
C VAL A 124 13.75 5.29 8.28
N GLN A 125 12.84 6.08 7.69
CA GLN A 125 11.50 5.66 7.32
C GLN A 125 11.44 5.25 5.85
N ASN A 126 10.95 4.04 5.59
CA ASN A 126 10.61 3.62 4.24
C ASN A 126 9.29 4.25 3.78
N VAL A 127 9.26 4.71 2.54
CA VAL A 127 8.09 5.35 1.93
C VAL A 127 7.85 4.86 0.50
N LEU A 128 6.59 4.95 0.04
CA LEU A 128 6.25 4.96 -1.38
C LEU A 128 5.75 6.35 -1.75
N LEU A 129 6.05 6.79 -2.96
CA LEU A 129 5.47 8.01 -3.50
C LEU A 129 4.12 7.68 -4.14
N GLU A 130 3.09 8.44 -3.76
CA GLU A 130 1.72 8.24 -4.24
C GLU A 130 1.49 9.03 -5.53
N VAL A 131 1.08 8.33 -6.59
CA VAL A 131 0.79 8.90 -7.91
C VAL A 131 -0.72 8.88 -8.18
N ASN A 132 -1.26 10.03 -8.52
CA ASN A 132 -2.63 10.20 -9.01
C ASN A 132 -2.66 10.06 -10.53
N ILE A 133 -2.67 8.82 -11.01
CA ILE A 133 -2.59 8.49 -12.43
C ILE A 133 -3.85 8.92 -13.21
N GLY A 134 -4.99 9.05 -12.55
CA GLY A 134 -6.25 9.43 -13.17
C GLY A 134 -6.48 10.94 -13.24
N GLY A 135 -5.66 11.75 -12.56
CA GLY A 135 -5.82 13.22 -12.50
C GLY A 135 -7.10 13.67 -11.79
N GLU A 136 -7.70 12.83 -10.93
CA GLU A 136 -8.92 13.17 -10.20
C GLU A 136 -8.58 14.10 -9.02
N GLU A 137 -9.12 15.33 -9.02
CA GLU A 137 -8.87 16.33 -7.95
C GLU A 137 -9.23 15.85 -6.54
N SER A 138 -10.18 14.92 -6.43
CA SER A 138 -10.63 14.35 -5.15
C SER A 138 -9.69 13.30 -4.56
N LYS A 139 -8.69 12.84 -5.32
CA LYS A 139 -7.74 11.80 -4.90
C LYS A 139 -6.39 12.38 -4.50
N SER A 140 -5.75 11.73 -3.53
CA SER A 140 -4.38 12.02 -3.11
C SER A 140 -3.37 11.60 -4.18
N GLY A 141 -2.13 12.03 -4.00
CA GLY A 141 -1.02 11.72 -4.89
C GLY A 141 -0.65 12.88 -5.82
N VAL A 142 0.56 12.83 -6.34
CA VAL A 142 1.04 13.78 -7.33
C VAL A 142 0.66 13.36 -8.75
N SER A 143 0.56 14.31 -9.67
CA SER A 143 0.44 13.97 -11.08
C SER A 143 1.70 13.23 -11.59
N PRO A 144 1.62 12.51 -12.72
CA PRO A 144 2.78 11.87 -13.33
C PRO A 144 3.97 12.82 -13.56
N GLU A 145 3.71 14.07 -13.92
CA GLU A 145 4.73 15.09 -14.14
C GLU A 145 5.35 15.58 -12.82
N ALA A 146 4.52 15.73 -11.78
CA ALA A 146 4.96 16.18 -10.46
C ALA A 146 5.66 15.08 -9.65
N LEU A 147 5.64 13.83 -10.12
CA LEU A 147 6.41 12.74 -9.52
C LEU A 147 7.93 13.04 -9.54
N TRP A 148 8.44 13.62 -10.63
CA TRP A 148 9.87 13.82 -10.78
C TRP A 148 10.45 14.80 -9.78
N PRO A 149 9.92 16.03 -9.62
CA PRO A 149 10.42 16.92 -8.55
C PRO A 149 10.22 16.35 -7.14
N LEU A 150 9.14 15.57 -6.89
CA LEU A 150 8.96 14.91 -5.59
C LEU A 150 10.03 13.83 -5.35
N LEU A 151 10.39 13.06 -6.38
CA LEU A 151 11.45 12.07 -6.32
C LEU A 151 12.82 12.71 -6.07
N ASP A 152 13.12 13.82 -6.77
CA ASP A 152 14.34 14.59 -6.59
C ASP A 152 14.41 15.15 -5.14
N ALA A 153 13.31 15.69 -4.63
CA ALA A 153 13.23 16.14 -3.25
C ALA A 153 13.42 14.98 -2.24
N ALA A 154 12.87 13.80 -2.52
CA ALA A 154 13.04 12.62 -1.67
C ALA A 154 14.49 12.09 -1.70
N ALA A 155 15.15 12.16 -2.86
CA ALA A 155 16.54 11.75 -3.01
C ALA A 155 17.52 12.61 -2.19
N ALA A 156 17.13 13.84 -1.84
CA ALA A 156 17.92 14.74 -1.00
C ALA A 156 17.74 14.50 0.52
N GLN A 157 16.84 13.57 0.93
CA GLN A 157 16.57 13.32 2.35
C GLN A 157 17.50 12.24 2.92
N GLU A 158 17.88 12.39 4.19
CA GLU A 158 18.80 11.46 4.87
C GLU A 158 18.04 10.35 5.61
N HIS A 159 16.86 10.67 6.16
CA HIS A 159 16.07 9.77 7.01
C HIS A 159 14.86 9.16 6.27
N ILE A 160 14.88 9.21 4.94
CA ILE A 160 13.88 8.57 4.07
C ILE A 160 14.55 7.58 3.13
N ARG A 161 13.86 6.46 2.88
CA ARG A 161 14.16 5.53 1.80
C ARG A 161 12.91 5.36 0.95
N VAL A 162 13.00 5.75 -0.31
CA VAL A 162 11.92 5.50 -1.28
C VAL A 162 12.03 4.04 -1.74
N LYS A 163 11.00 3.25 -1.46
CA LYS A 163 10.94 1.84 -1.83
C LYS A 163 10.09 1.57 -3.06
N GLY A 164 9.54 2.60 -3.68
CA GLY A 164 8.73 2.46 -4.87
C GLY A 164 7.58 3.45 -4.98
N LEU A 165 6.55 3.06 -5.73
CA LEU A 165 5.36 3.86 -5.99
C LEU A 165 4.09 3.20 -5.47
N MET A 166 3.09 4.02 -5.18
CA MET A 166 1.72 3.60 -4.89
C MET A 166 0.75 4.35 -5.80
N ALA A 167 -0.27 3.65 -6.29
CA ALA A 167 -1.37 4.29 -7.01
C ALA A 167 -2.72 3.63 -6.71
N ILE A 168 -3.77 4.44 -6.84
CA ILE A 168 -5.17 4.00 -6.83
C ILE A 168 -5.80 4.55 -8.12
N PRO A 169 -5.83 3.76 -9.21
CA PRO A 169 -6.45 4.19 -10.44
C PRO A 169 -7.93 4.56 -10.27
N PRO A 170 -8.51 5.34 -11.19
CA PRO A 170 -9.95 5.55 -11.24
C PRO A 170 -10.70 4.23 -11.28
N VAL A 171 -11.83 4.16 -10.55
CA VAL A 171 -12.74 3.01 -10.66
C VAL A 171 -13.28 2.99 -12.08
N ASN A 172 -13.13 1.88 -12.75
CA ASN A 172 -13.54 1.72 -14.15
C ASN A 172 -14.02 0.28 -14.38
N ASP A 173 -15.17 0.13 -15.03
CA ASP A 173 -15.72 -1.17 -15.41
C ASP A 173 -15.12 -1.69 -16.73
N ASP A 174 -14.33 -0.87 -17.44
CA ASP A 174 -13.57 -1.26 -18.63
C ASP A 174 -12.17 -1.77 -18.22
N ASP A 175 -11.98 -3.08 -18.27
CA ASP A 175 -10.69 -3.72 -17.99
C ASP A 175 -9.54 -3.19 -18.84
N ALA A 176 -9.78 -2.86 -20.12
CA ALA A 176 -8.73 -2.33 -20.98
C ALA A 176 -8.28 -0.93 -20.53
N GLN A 177 -9.21 -0.09 -20.11
CA GLN A 177 -8.88 1.23 -19.56
C GLN A 177 -8.21 1.13 -18.20
N ASN A 178 -8.67 0.23 -17.31
CA ASN A 178 -8.03 -0.05 -16.02
C ASN A 178 -6.56 -0.48 -16.22
N ARG A 179 -6.31 -1.44 -17.12
CA ARG A 179 -4.96 -1.91 -17.45
C ARG A 179 -4.05 -0.81 -18.00
N ARG A 180 -4.59 0.14 -18.82
CA ARG A 180 -3.81 1.28 -19.30
C ARG A 180 -3.30 2.17 -18.17
N TYR A 181 -4.13 2.45 -17.16
CA TYR A 181 -3.69 3.20 -15.99
C TYR A 181 -2.61 2.44 -15.21
N LEU A 182 -2.80 1.14 -14.98
CA LEU A 182 -1.85 0.30 -14.26
C LEU A 182 -0.50 0.20 -14.99
N ALA A 183 -0.51 -0.01 -16.31
CA ALA A 183 0.67 -0.01 -17.16
C ALA A 183 1.41 1.34 -17.11
N ALA A 184 0.67 2.46 -17.14
CA ALA A 184 1.29 3.79 -17.04
C ALA A 184 1.98 4.02 -15.68
N VAL A 185 1.43 3.49 -14.58
CA VAL A 185 2.10 3.54 -13.26
C VAL A 185 3.36 2.66 -13.26
N HIS A 186 3.31 1.49 -13.89
CA HIS A 186 4.48 0.63 -14.02
C HIS A 186 5.60 1.30 -14.84
N ASP A 187 5.26 1.99 -15.93
CA ASP A 187 6.24 2.75 -16.72
C ASP A 187 6.91 3.86 -15.88
N LEU A 188 6.17 4.55 -15.02
CA LEU A 188 6.74 5.53 -14.10
C LEU A 188 7.66 4.87 -13.09
N PHE A 189 7.29 3.71 -12.56
CA PHE A 189 8.10 2.94 -11.61
C PHE A 189 9.44 2.52 -12.22
N VAL A 190 9.45 2.01 -13.44
CA VAL A 190 10.68 1.63 -14.17
C VAL A 190 11.58 2.86 -14.38
N LYS A 191 11.01 3.96 -14.94
CA LYS A 191 11.74 5.20 -15.20
C LYS A 191 12.30 5.84 -13.91
N ALA A 192 11.57 5.73 -12.79
CA ALA A 192 12.04 6.21 -11.50
C ALA A 192 13.25 5.41 -10.99
N GLY A 193 13.28 4.09 -11.24
CA GLY A 193 14.42 3.23 -10.92
C GLY A 193 15.69 3.58 -11.71
N GLU A 194 15.53 4.02 -12.96
CA GLU A 194 16.64 4.41 -13.85
C GLU A 194 17.38 5.67 -13.40
N ARG A 195 16.79 6.48 -12.48
CA ARG A 195 17.43 7.68 -11.94
C ARG A 195 18.67 7.38 -11.11
N GLY A 196 18.79 6.20 -10.50
CA GLY A 196 19.99 5.74 -9.80
C GLY A 196 20.31 6.49 -8.51
N TYR A 197 19.33 7.08 -7.83
CA TYR A 197 19.54 7.75 -6.54
C TYR A 197 19.86 6.75 -5.43
N ALA A 198 20.81 7.08 -4.55
CA ALA A 198 21.32 6.17 -3.52
C ALA A 198 20.30 5.73 -2.46
N ASN A 199 19.25 6.54 -2.22
CA ASN A 199 18.18 6.25 -1.25
C ASN A 199 16.85 5.92 -1.91
N VAL A 200 16.84 5.61 -3.21
CA VAL A 200 15.67 5.23 -4.00
C VAL A 200 15.86 3.83 -4.55
N GLU A 201 14.99 2.94 -4.14
CA GLU A 201 14.98 1.53 -4.56
C GLU A 201 13.56 1.18 -5.04
N MET A 202 13.38 1.03 -6.36
CA MET A 202 12.08 0.68 -6.93
C MET A 202 11.81 -0.83 -6.79
N GLN A 203 11.49 -1.26 -5.56
CA GLN A 203 11.21 -2.66 -5.20
C GLN A 203 9.71 -2.93 -5.07
N THR A 204 8.92 -1.91 -4.65
CA THR A 204 7.51 -2.08 -4.35
C THR A 204 6.66 -1.22 -5.27
N LEU A 205 5.90 -1.87 -6.14
CA LEU A 205 4.84 -1.25 -6.92
C LEU A 205 3.49 -1.64 -6.31
N SER A 206 2.96 -0.74 -5.47
CA SER A 206 1.71 -0.95 -4.73
C SER A 206 0.53 -0.42 -5.52
N MET A 207 -0.19 -1.30 -6.19
CA MET A 207 -1.42 -1.00 -6.92
C MET A 207 -2.29 -2.24 -7.01
N GLY A 208 -3.59 -2.05 -7.25
CA GLY A 208 -4.58 -3.12 -7.28
C GLY A 208 -5.26 -3.36 -5.92
N MET A 209 -6.58 -3.47 -5.98
CA MET A 209 -7.48 -3.72 -4.85
C MET A 209 -8.41 -4.89 -5.18
N SER A 210 -9.45 -5.11 -4.36
CA SER A 210 -10.35 -6.27 -4.50
C SER A 210 -10.98 -6.44 -5.89
N GLY A 211 -11.14 -5.36 -6.66
CA GLY A 211 -11.78 -5.38 -7.98
C GLY A 211 -10.82 -5.49 -9.17
N ASP A 212 -9.53 -5.19 -8.99
CA ASP A 212 -8.59 -5.05 -10.10
C ASP A 212 -7.18 -5.62 -9.85
N TYR A 213 -6.98 -6.33 -8.71
CA TYR A 213 -5.65 -6.83 -8.35
C TYR A 213 -5.06 -7.81 -9.36
N GLU A 214 -5.89 -8.61 -10.05
CA GLU A 214 -5.41 -9.53 -11.09
C GLU A 214 -4.83 -8.76 -12.28
N ASN A 215 -5.51 -7.70 -12.72
CA ASN A 215 -5.01 -6.79 -13.74
C ASN A 215 -3.73 -6.05 -13.27
N ALA A 216 -3.72 -5.59 -12.01
CA ALA A 216 -2.56 -4.93 -11.45
C ALA A 216 -1.32 -5.85 -11.44
N ILE A 217 -1.49 -7.13 -11.12
CA ILE A 217 -0.40 -8.11 -11.16
C ILE A 217 0.10 -8.32 -12.58
N ARG A 218 -0.82 -8.44 -13.57
CA ARG A 218 -0.44 -8.56 -14.99
C ARG A 218 0.34 -7.36 -15.48
N GLU A 219 0.06 -6.17 -14.94
CA GLU A 219 0.76 -4.90 -15.27
C GLU A 219 1.93 -4.59 -14.31
N GLY A 220 2.43 -5.57 -13.56
CA GLY A 220 3.70 -5.45 -12.84
C GLY A 220 3.58 -5.12 -11.34
N ALA A 221 2.40 -5.06 -10.73
CA ALA A 221 2.28 -4.87 -9.28
C ALA A 221 3.10 -5.91 -8.51
N THR A 222 3.83 -5.46 -7.48
CA THR A 222 4.54 -6.33 -6.54
C THR A 222 3.86 -6.38 -5.18
N LEU A 223 2.86 -5.52 -4.95
CA LEU A 223 2.03 -5.52 -3.76
C LEU A 223 0.60 -5.13 -4.11
N VAL A 224 -0.37 -5.98 -3.74
CA VAL A 224 -1.81 -5.72 -3.89
C VAL A 224 -2.46 -5.53 -2.52
N ARG A 225 -3.48 -4.64 -2.42
CA ARG A 225 -4.13 -4.26 -1.16
C ARG A 225 -5.58 -4.71 -1.16
N ILE A 226 -5.87 -5.77 -0.44
CA ILE A 226 -7.20 -6.41 -0.45
C ILE A 226 -7.83 -6.34 0.94
N GLY A 227 -9.02 -5.74 1.02
CA GLY A 227 -9.77 -5.61 2.27
C GLY A 227 -11.11 -6.34 2.24
N THR A 228 -12.06 -5.82 1.47
CA THR A 228 -13.45 -6.32 1.43
C THR A 228 -13.54 -7.79 1.05
N ALA A 229 -12.70 -8.26 0.12
CA ALA A 229 -12.70 -9.67 -0.28
C ALA A 229 -12.23 -10.59 0.86
N ILE A 230 -11.33 -10.12 1.75
CA ILE A 230 -10.83 -10.90 2.92
C ILE A 230 -11.83 -10.82 4.08
N TYR A 231 -12.22 -9.61 4.50
CA TYR A 231 -12.91 -9.38 5.76
C TYR A 231 -14.43 -9.22 5.65
N GLY A 232 -14.98 -9.15 4.43
CA GLY A 232 -16.38 -8.79 4.19
C GLY A 232 -16.61 -7.28 4.13
N GLU A 233 -17.87 -6.87 3.94
CA GLU A 233 -18.24 -5.46 3.84
C GLU A 233 -18.00 -4.70 5.15
N ARG A 234 -17.94 -3.38 5.03
CA ARG A 234 -17.71 -2.50 6.18
C ARG A 234 -18.98 -2.33 6.99
N ASP A 235 -18.85 -2.43 8.30
CA ASP A 235 -19.90 -2.01 9.23
C ASP A 235 -19.73 -0.50 9.53
N TYR A 236 -20.55 0.33 8.91
CA TYR A 236 -20.59 1.78 9.16
C TYR A 236 -21.46 2.18 10.35
N SER A 237 -22.09 1.22 11.02
CA SER A 237 -23.00 1.50 12.16
C SER A 237 -22.27 1.85 13.45
N LYS A 238 -20.95 1.64 13.49
CA LYS A 238 -20.09 1.91 14.67
C LYS A 238 -19.21 3.16 14.45
N LYS A 239 -19.83 4.26 14.06
CA LYS A 239 -19.19 5.59 14.12
C LYS A 239 -19.56 6.30 15.40
#